data_0e46192412ad9eba94efc7aaf3808713
#
_entry.id   0e46192412ad9eba94efc7aaf3808713
#
_cell.length_a   1.000
_cell.length_b   1.000
_cell.length_c   1.000
_cell.angle_alpha   90.00
_cell.angle_beta   90.00
_cell.angle_gamma   90.00
#
_symmetry.space_group_name_H-M   'P 1'
#
loop_
_entity.id
_entity.type
_entity.pdbx_description
1 polymer ?
#
loop_
_entity_poly.entity_id
_entity_poly.type
_entity_poly.pdbx_seq_one_letter_code
_entity_poly.pdbx_strand_id
1 'polypeptide(L)'
;MTDESTNAAAAMPPYAKREPKRREFHGDVFEDDYEWMRDKDSDDVRSYVAAENQYCERRMAHLADFRHTLFEELKSHVEETDMSVPTRVNDYWYFTRTQQGKQYGVQCRIPVRDADDWDPPVVDPQGAPGSMPGEQVVFDANKESEGHDFFRLGGLDLSKDGRWMLYGVDVAGDERYDFRIRDLAGLETGEPVSELPERFTGIGSACFTPDGQWVFWVELDDSWRPLAVWRHRVGTAVESDVCVYRETDERFWVGVGISFDERNIVIGTGSKTTTEVLMLPVATPEGEFQAFIPRQNDIEYDVSFACFEGAGENGADVPLAVVYHNAANPNFEIDVIDMRGHEPPYRLGEGVCIAAGSPYGCEHGEPDKPITEAYFNAVNPAILQGAHGLGIEGIALHRNFVSLSYRADGQPHVAYMTKSAAAADFLAGRPWRFTELLPPALEDDWDMVADDRENFTGDHGEILWTEDEPPRITRHLPMVPATTTCPVRPGACTPSASAATPRMRRRACATRSPATPARASCTKSIPPPVKMRC
;
A
#
# COMPACT_ATOMS: atom_id res chain seq x y z
N MET A 1 -39.85 4.33 -47.19
CA MET A 1 -38.61 4.66 -46.44
C MET A 1 -38.82 6.03 -45.86
N THR A 2 -39.47 6.09 -44.74
CA THR A 2 -39.76 7.32 -43.99
C THR A 2 -38.68 7.47 -42.95
N ASP A 3 -38.05 8.59 -43.03
CA ASP A 3 -36.96 9.09 -42.24
C ASP A 3 -37.34 9.16 -40.73
N GLU A 4 -36.96 8.14 -39.94
CA GLU A 4 -37.13 8.10 -38.49
C GLU A 4 -35.96 8.79 -37.74
N SER A 5 -35.12 9.54 -38.46
CA SER A 5 -33.89 10.15 -37.88
C SER A 5 -34.09 11.53 -37.25
N THR A 6 -35.33 12.02 -37.10
CA THR A 6 -35.57 13.39 -36.60
C THR A 6 -36.59 13.44 -35.48
N ASN A 7 -36.30 12.91 -34.32
CA ASN A 7 -36.91 13.45 -33.09
C ASN A 7 -36.24 12.99 -31.77
N ALA A 8 -34.92 12.95 -31.69
CA ALA A 8 -34.29 13.15 -30.42
C ALA A 8 -34.25 14.68 -30.16
N ALA A 9 -35.41 15.28 -29.97
CA ALA A 9 -35.49 16.64 -29.42
C ALA A 9 -34.55 16.66 -28.22
N ALA A 10 -33.53 17.48 -28.28
CA ALA A 10 -32.50 17.57 -27.28
C ALA A 10 -33.19 17.77 -25.94
N ALA A 11 -33.39 16.68 -25.20
CA ALA A 11 -33.95 16.78 -23.87
C ALA A 11 -33.02 17.72 -23.09
N MET A 12 -33.60 18.77 -22.54
CA MET A 12 -32.82 19.69 -21.70
C MET A 12 -32.33 18.94 -20.47
N PRO A 13 -31.09 19.19 -20.01
CA PRO A 13 -30.66 18.64 -18.75
C PRO A 13 -31.57 19.09 -17.61
N PRO A 14 -31.77 18.30 -16.59
CA PRO A 14 -32.46 18.76 -15.39
C PRO A 14 -31.79 20.00 -14.79
N TYR A 15 -32.58 20.88 -14.23
CA TYR A 15 -32.06 22.05 -13.52
C TYR A 15 -32.35 21.89 -12.05
N ALA A 16 -31.27 21.99 -11.25
CA ALA A 16 -31.43 22.07 -9.81
C ALA A 16 -32.21 23.33 -9.44
N LYS A 17 -33.17 23.20 -8.52
CA LYS A 17 -33.85 24.37 -7.97
C LYS A 17 -32.86 25.24 -7.22
N ARG A 18 -33.09 26.56 -7.23
CA ARG A 18 -32.31 27.50 -6.45
C ARG A 18 -33.08 27.86 -5.20
N GLU A 19 -32.48 27.57 -4.05
CA GLU A 19 -32.98 27.95 -2.71
C GLU A 19 -31.86 28.65 -1.96
N PRO A 20 -31.73 30.00 -2.12
CA PRO A 20 -30.60 30.70 -1.53
C PRO A 20 -30.57 30.54 -0.01
N LYS A 21 -29.46 30.06 0.51
CA LYS A 21 -29.17 29.94 1.93
C LYS A 21 -27.94 30.78 2.26
N ARG A 22 -28.15 31.75 3.15
CA ARG A 22 -27.04 32.59 3.64
C ARG A 22 -26.15 31.76 4.55
N ARG A 23 -24.84 31.76 4.25
CA ARG A 23 -23.80 31.16 5.07
C ARG A 23 -22.79 32.23 5.48
N GLU A 24 -22.28 32.11 6.70
CA GLU A 24 -21.28 33.03 7.23
C GLU A 24 -20.16 32.23 7.90
N PHE A 25 -18.91 32.46 7.45
CA PHE A 25 -17.71 31.86 8.01
C PHE A 25 -16.62 32.91 8.12
N HIS A 26 -16.03 33.04 9.30
CA HIS A 26 -14.91 33.94 9.57
C HIS A 26 -15.18 35.41 9.15
N GLY A 27 -16.45 35.84 9.19
CA GLY A 27 -16.86 37.18 8.76
C GLY A 27 -17.19 37.31 7.27
N ASP A 28 -16.90 36.30 6.45
CA ASP A 28 -17.35 36.23 5.06
C ASP A 28 -18.78 35.72 4.98
N VAL A 29 -19.60 36.42 4.20
CA VAL A 29 -21.00 36.09 3.96
C VAL A 29 -21.19 35.76 2.49
N PHE A 30 -21.75 34.57 2.21
CA PHE A 30 -22.13 34.17 0.87
C PHE A 30 -23.48 33.47 0.84
N GLU A 31 -24.13 33.52 -0.30
CA GLU A 31 -25.38 32.77 -0.55
C GLU A 31 -25.08 31.52 -1.33
N ASP A 32 -25.58 30.38 -0.83
CA ASP A 32 -25.48 29.07 -1.48
C ASP A 32 -26.88 28.67 -1.97
N ASP A 33 -27.06 28.72 -3.30
CA ASP A 33 -28.34 28.38 -3.95
C ASP A 33 -28.67 26.88 -3.85
N TYR A 34 -27.68 26.05 -3.51
CA TYR A 34 -27.76 24.59 -3.61
C TYR A 34 -27.47 23.86 -2.29
N GLU A 35 -27.46 24.56 -1.17
CA GLU A 35 -27.24 23.95 0.16
C GLU A 35 -28.21 22.79 0.46
N TRP A 36 -29.42 22.82 -0.11
CA TRP A 36 -30.41 21.75 0.02
C TRP A 36 -29.92 20.40 -0.48
N MET A 37 -28.95 20.36 -1.40
CA MET A 37 -28.35 19.11 -1.91
C MET A 37 -27.54 18.34 -0.87
N ARG A 38 -27.21 18.94 0.26
CA ARG A 38 -26.52 18.25 1.38
C ARG A 38 -27.40 17.23 2.06
N ASP A 39 -28.70 17.41 2.02
CA ASP A 39 -29.67 16.46 2.56
C ASP A 39 -29.92 15.33 1.53
N LYS A 40 -28.97 14.43 1.41
CA LYS A 40 -28.96 13.32 0.45
C LYS A 40 -30.19 12.41 0.54
N ASP A 41 -30.86 12.39 1.69
CA ASP A 41 -32.00 11.53 1.98
C ASP A 41 -33.35 12.21 1.69
N SER A 42 -33.36 13.51 1.38
CA SER A 42 -34.57 14.23 1.01
C SER A 42 -35.13 13.76 -0.35
N ASP A 43 -36.46 13.81 -0.49
CA ASP A 43 -37.14 13.47 -1.75
C ASP A 43 -36.71 14.38 -2.89
N ASP A 44 -36.41 15.65 -2.60
CA ASP A 44 -35.96 16.62 -3.60
C ASP A 44 -34.61 16.25 -4.21
N VAL A 45 -33.64 15.85 -3.39
CA VAL A 45 -32.33 15.40 -3.86
C VAL A 45 -32.46 14.09 -4.64
N ARG A 46 -33.20 13.13 -4.10
CA ARG A 46 -33.42 11.83 -4.78
C ARG A 46 -34.10 12.01 -6.13
N SER A 47 -35.11 12.88 -6.20
CA SER A 47 -35.82 13.17 -7.45
C SER A 47 -34.92 13.86 -8.48
N TYR A 48 -34.08 14.80 -8.04
CA TYR A 48 -33.14 15.49 -8.90
C TYR A 48 -32.08 14.52 -9.45
N VAL A 49 -31.47 13.70 -8.61
CA VAL A 49 -30.49 12.67 -9.03
C VAL A 49 -31.12 11.67 -9.99
N ALA A 50 -32.35 11.21 -9.73
CA ALA A 50 -33.05 10.31 -10.64
C ALA A 50 -33.31 10.95 -12.01
N ALA A 51 -33.66 12.24 -12.07
CA ALA A 51 -33.84 12.96 -13.32
C ALA A 51 -32.52 13.12 -14.10
N GLU A 52 -31.39 13.39 -13.41
CA GLU A 52 -30.06 13.45 -14.03
C GLU A 52 -29.65 12.10 -14.62
N ASN A 53 -29.85 11.00 -13.88
CA ASN A 53 -29.58 9.66 -14.38
C ASN A 53 -30.42 9.33 -15.63
N GLN A 54 -31.72 9.62 -15.63
CA GLN A 54 -32.56 9.42 -16.79
C GLN A 54 -32.11 10.27 -17.98
N TYR A 55 -31.70 11.50 -17.75
CA TYR A 55 -31.15 12.34 -18.80
C TYR A 55 -29.88 11.74 -19.39
N CYS A 56 -28.95 11.31 -18.54
CA CYS A 56 -27.72 10.65 -18.96
C CYS A 56 -27.98 9.38 -19.77
N GLU A 57 -28.86 8.50 -19.29
CA GLU A 57 -29.27 7.28 -20.01
C GLU A 57 -29.81 7.58 -21.42
N ARG A 58 -30.73 8.54 -21.54
CA ARG A 58 -31.28 8.96 -22.86
C ARG A 58 -30.20 9.52 -23.77
N ARG A 59 -29.28 10.34 -23.21
CA ARG A 59 -28.20 10.95 -24.00
C ARG A 59 -27.17 9.92 -24.46
N MET A 60 -26.95 8.89 -23.68
CA MET A 60 -25.97 7.83 -23.95
C MET A 60 -26.55 6.62 -24.68
N ALA A 61 -27.87 6.56 -24.88
CA ALA A 61 -28.52 5.39 -25.45
C ALA A 61 -27.98 4.98 -26.83
N HIS A 62 -27.59 5.96 -27.67
CA HIS A 62 -27.03 5.70 -29.00
C HIS A 62 -25.62 5.06 -28.95
N LEU A 63 -24.98 5.03 -27.82
CA LEU A 63 -23.68 4.41 -27.60
C LEU A 63 -23.76 3.03 -26.94
N ALA A 64 -24.97 2.48 -26.74
CA ALA A 64 -25.17 1.24 -26.00
C ALA A 64 -24.33 0.07 -26.57
N ASP A 65 -24.41 -0.15 -27.89
CA ASP A 65 -23.72 -1.22 -28.58
C ASP A 65 -22.19 -1.02 -28.52
N PHE A 66 -21.71 0.22 -28.70
CA PHE A 66 -20.30 0.54 -28.59
C PHE A 66 -19.78 0.31 -27.16
N ARG A 67 -20.51 0.75 -26.15
CA ARG A 67 -20.16 0.53 -24.74
C ARG A 67 -20.10 -0.96 -24.41
N HIS A 68 -21.07 -1.74 -24.92
CA HIS A 68 -21.07 -3.19 -24.72
C HIS A 68 -19.86 -3.84 -25.39
N THR A 69 -19.58 -3.51 -26.65
CA THR A 69 -18.39 -4.04 -27.36
C THR A 69 -17.10 -3.70 -26.63
N LEU A 70 -16.93 -2.44 -26.21
CA LEU A 70 -15.75 -2.00 -25.47
C LEU A 70 -15.63 -2.69 -24.09
N PHE A 71 -16.77 -2.89 -23.41
CA PHE A 71 -16.79 -3.61 -22.14
C PHE A 71 -16.32 -5.07 -22.30
N GLU A 72 -16.84 -5.78 -23.30
CA GLU A 72 -16.45 -7.16 -23.56
C GLU A 72 -14.99 -7.27 -23.98
N GLU A 73 -14.49 -6.32 -24.78
CA GLU A 73 -13.07 -6.24 -25.13
C GLU A 73 -12.20 -6.05 -23.88
N LEU A 74 -12.49 -5.06 -23.05
CA LEU A 74 -11.74 -4.82 -21.80
C LEU A 74 -11.81 -6.02 -20.85
N LYS A 75 -12.99 -6.63 -20.73
CA LYS A 75 -13.18 -7.82 -19.91
C LYS A 75 -12.35 -9.00 -20.42
N SER A 76 -12.23 -9.18 -21.74
CA SER A 76 -11.47 -10.27 -22.34
C SER A 76 -9.97 -10.21 -22.04
N HIS A 77 -9.45 -9.05 -21.62
CA HIS A 77 -8.05 -8.89 -21.20
C HIS A 77 -7.78 -9.27 -19.73
N VAL A 78 -8.83 -9.64 -18.99
CA VAL A 78 -8.72 -10.04 -17.58
C VAL A 78 -8.89 -11.55 -17.47
N GLU A 79 -7.91 -12.24 -16.92
CA GLU A 79 -8.07 -13.63 -16.49
C GLU A 79 -8.95 -13.64 -15.24
N GLU A 80 -10.20 -14.07 -15.36
CA GLU A 80 -11.15 -14.05 -14.24
C GLU A 80 -10.90 -15.17 -13.23
N THR A 81 -10.45 -16.35 -13.71
CA THR A 81 -10.07 -17.46 -12.84
C THR A 81 -8.55 -17.45 -12.67
N ASP A 82 -8.09 -16.89 -11.59
CA ASP A 82 -6.68 -16.63 -11.36
C ASP A 82 -6.34 -16.76 -9.86
N MET A 83 -5.08 -16.65 -9.54
CA MET A 83 -4.60 -16.63 -8.16
C MET A 83 -3.39 -15.73 -7.99
N SER A 84 -3.23 -15.19 -6.79
CA SER A 84 -2.00 -14.50 -6.44
C SER A 84 -0.86 -15.50 -6.22
N VAL A 85 0.39 -15.04 -6.36
CA VAL A 85 1.56 -15.84 -5.96
C VAL A 85 1.46 -16.17 -4.48
N PRO A 86 1.63 -17.46 -4.08
CA PRO A 86 1.67 -17.83 -2.67
C PRO A 86 2.79 -17.11 -1.93
N THR A 87 2.46 -16.49 -0.81
CA THR A 87 3.40 -15.78 0.06
C THR A 87 3.49 -16.47 1.41
N ARG A 88 4.69 -16.83 1.84
CA ARG A 88 4.90 -17.45 3.14
C ARG A 88 4.82 -16.41 4.26
N VAL A 89 3.91 -16.65 5.21
CA VAL A 89 3.80 -15.90 6.46
C VAL A 89 3.82 -16.90 7.61
N ASN A 90 4.88 -16.89 8.40
CA ASN A 90 5.11 -17.85 9.49
C ASN A 90 4.97 -19.32 9.02
N ASP A 91 3.96 -20.02 9.50
CA ASP A 91 3.76 -21.46 9.26
C ASP A 91 2.80 -21.77 8.10
N TYR A 92 2.43 -20.76 7.30
CA TYR A 92 1.51 -20.94 6.18
C TYR A 92 1.96 -20.19 4.93
N TRP A 93 1.56 -20.75 3.77
CA TRP A 93 1.55 -20.08 2.48
C TRP A 93 0.17 -19.50 2.21
N TYR A 94 0.05 -18.18 2.11
CA TYR A 94 -1.19 -17.48 1.84
C TYR A 94 -1.29 -17.04 0.38
N PHE A 95 -2.49 -17.16 -0.19
CA PHE A 95 -2.79 -16.71 -1.55
C PHE A 95 -4.28 -16.42 -1.68
N THR A 96 -4.62 -15.62 -2.67
CA THR A 96 -6.00 -15.28 -3.02
C THR A 96 -6.37 -15.97 -4.33
N ARG A 97 -7.52 -16.58 -4.39
CA ARG A 97 -8.11 -17.10 -5.63
C ARG A 97 -9.25 -16.22 -6.10
N THR A 98 -9.38 -16.06 -7.41
CA THR A 98 -10.56 -15.53 -8.08
C THR A 98 -11.18 -16.60 -8.95
N GLN A 99 -12.47 -16.49 -9.25
CA GLN A 99 -13.19 -17.43 -10.08
C GLN A 99 -14.10 -16.68 -11.05
N GLN A 100 -14.17 -17.16 -12.28
CA GLN A 100 -15.04 -16.59 -13.30
C GLN A 100 -16.49 -16.50 -12.83
N GLY A 101 -17.10 -15.36 -13.04
CA GLY A 101 -18.48 -15.08 -12.65
C GLY A 101 -18.69 -14.86 -11.15
N LYS A 102 -17.62 -14.83 -10.34
CA LYS A 102 -17.64 -14.41 -8.94
C LYS A 102 -17.14 -12.98 -8.81
N GLN A 103 -17.71 -12.26 -7.85
CA GLN A 103 -17.41 -10.84 -7.67
C GLN A 103 -16.20 -10.59 -6.77
N TYR A 104 -15.92 -11.52 -5.86
CA TYR A 104 -14.91 -11.34 -4.81
C TYR A 104 -13.89 -12.46 -4.81
N GLY A 105 -12.71 -12.17 -4.24
CA GLY A 105 -11.66 -13.15 -4.01
C GLY A 105 -11.95 -14.05 -2.81
N VAL A 106 -11.25 -15.19 -2.81
CA VAL A 106 -11.25 -16.17 -1.71
C VAL A 106 -9.84 -16.24 -1.15
N GLN A 107 -9.68 -15.95 0.13
CA GLN A 107 -8.39 -16.04 0.83
C GLN A 107 -8.15 -17.50 1.24
N CYS A 108 -7.05 -18.04 0.79
CA CYS A 108 -6.65 -19.43 1.05
C CYS A 108 -5.28 -19.48 1.72
N ARG A 109 -5.02 -20.59 2.41
CA ARG A 109 -3.68 -20.90 2.94
C ARG A 109 -3.36 -22.39 2.84
N ILE A 110 -2.08 -22.72 2.82
CA ILE A 110 -1.55 -24.07 2.90
C ILE A 110 -0.48 -24.10 3.98
N PRO A 111 -0.47 -25.08 4.92
CA PRO A 111 0.60 -25.20 5.90
C PRO A 111 1.97 -25.38 5.23
N VAL A 112 2.97 -24.74 5.79
CA VAL A 112 4.38 -24.94 5.44
C VAL A 112 4.79 -26.36 5.86
N ARG A 113 5.53 -27.09 5.02
CA ARG A 113 5.94 -28.47 5.30
C ARG A 113 6.95 -28.56 6.44
N ASP A 114 7.90 -27.65 6.44
CA ASP A 114 8.92 -27.53 7.50
C ASP A 114 9.53 -26.11 7.51
N ALA A 115 10.35 -25.82 8.51
CA ALA A 115 10.94 -24.50 8.70
C ALA A 115 11.81 -24.03 7.53
N ASP A 116 12.46 -24.95 6.84
CA ASP A 116 13.38 -24.66 5.74
C ASP A 116 12.69 -24.70 4.36
N ASP A 117 11.38 -24.96 4.32
CA ASP A 117 10.58 -25.01 3.10
C ASP A 117 10.23 -23.58 2.61
N TRP A 118 11.07 -23.06 1.73
CA TRP A 118 10.88 -21.77 1.06
C TRP A 118 10.37 -21.90 -0.38
N ASP A 119 10.09 -23.12 -0.84
CA ASP A 119 9.53 -23.35 -2.16
C ASP A 119 7.99 -23.20 -2.08
N PRO A 120 7.40 -22.23 -2.79
CA PRO A 120 5.96 -22.06 -2.77
C PRO A 120 5.26 -23.31 -3.30
N PRO A 121 4.09 -23.68 -2.73
CA PRO A 121 3.34 -24.82 -3.22
C PRO A 121 2.92 -24.61 -4.68
N VAL A 122 2.97 -25.67 -5.47
CA VAL A 122 2.40 -25.66 -6.83
C VAL A 122 0.89 -25.75 -6.70
N VAL A 123 0.22 -24.65 -6.99
CA VAL A 123 -1.24 -24.53 -6.90
C VAL A 123 -1.81 -24.50 -8.32
N ASP A 124 -2.84 -25.30 -8.58
CA ASP A 124 -3.61 -25.20 -9.82
C ASP A 124 -4.53 -23.96 -9.76
N PRO A 125 -4.30 -22.90 -10.55
CA PRO A 125 -5.13 -21.72 -10.55
C PRO A 125 -6.59 -22.00 -10.99
N GLN A 126 -6.81 -23.05 -11.80
CA GLN A 126 -8.13 -23.43 -12.28
C GLN A 126 -8.92 -24.30 -11.27
N GLY A 127 -8.26 -24.76 -10.21
CA GLY A 127 -8.90 -25.54 -9.14
C GLY A 127 -9.86 -24.68 -8.31
N ALA A 128 -10.91 -25.30 -7.79
CA ALA A 128 -11.79 -24.60 -6.85
C ALA A 128 -11.07 -24.31 -5.52
N PRO A 129 -11.39 -23.20 -4.82
CA PRO A 129 -10.84 -22.92 -3.51
C PRO A 129 -11.07 -24.08 -2.53
N GLY A 130 -10.03 -24.49 -1.81
CA GLY A 130 -10.07 -25.62 -0.88
C GLY A 130 -10.00 -27.01 -1.54
N SER A 131 -9.77 -27.10 -2.85
CA SER A 131 -9.76 -28.38 -3.56
C SER A 131 -8.41 -29.11 -3.49
N MET A 132 -7.34 -28.42 -3.15
CA MET A 132 -6.02 -29.01 -3.07
C MET A 132 -5.76 -29.67 -1.71
N PRO A 133 -4.92 -30.72 -1.65
CA PRO A 133 -4.53 -31.30 -0.38
C PRO A 133 -3.87 -30.27 0.56
N GLY A 134 -4.42 -30.13 1.75
CA GLY A 134 -3.93 -29.17 2.75
C GLY A 134 -4.37 -27.71 2.54
N GLU A 135 -5.05 -27.40 1.44
CA GLU A 135 -5.59 -26.06 1.21
C GLU A 135 -6.77 -25.79 2.15
N GLN A 136 -6.70 -24.67 2.86
CA GLN A 136 -7.71 -24.19 3.78
C GLN A 136 -8.28 -22.86 3.26
N VAL A 137 -9.60 -22.74 3.21
CA VAL A 137 -10.29 -21.47 2.91
C VAL A 137 -10.39 -20.67 4.19
N VAL A 138 -9.61 -19.60 4.28
CA VAL A 138 -9.56 -18.70 5.45
C VAL A 138 -10.76 -17.75 5.45
N PHE A 139 -11.04 -17.15 4.27
CA PHE A 139 -12.12 -16.19 4.12
C PHE A 139 -12.67 -16.23 2.68
N ASP A 140 -13.96 -16.50 2.53
CA ASP A 140 -14.65 -16.49 1.24
C ASP A 140 -15.56 -15.25 1.17
N ALA A 141 -15.07 -14.19 0.52
CA ALA A 141 -15.80 -12.95 0.43
C ALA A 141 -17.11 -13.08 -0.39
N ASN A 142 -17.23 -14.09 -1.27
CA ASN A 142 -18.47 -14.34 -1.98
C ASN A 142 -19.55 -14.90 -1.05
N LYS A 143 -19.19 -15.74 -0.08
CA LYS A 143 -20.13 -16.24 0.92
C LYS A 143 -20.52 -15.17 1.94
N GLU A 144 -19.52 -14.37 2.37
CA GLU A 144 -19.77 -13.29 3.34
C GLU A 144 -20.62 -12.16 2.74
N SER A 145 -20.60 -11.99 1.41
CA SER A 145 -21.42 -10.99 0.73
C SER A 145 -22.87 -11.40 0.51
N GLU A 146 -23.24 -12.67 0.75
CA GLU A 146 -24.60 -13.14 0.53
C GLU A 146 -25.62 -12.38 1.39
N GLY A 147 -26.65 -11.86 0.76
CA GLY A 147 -27.71 -11.10 1.44
C GLY A 147 -27.41 -9.60 1.63
N HIS A 148 -26.30 -9.10 1.11
CA HIS A 148 -25.94 -7.69 1.12
C HIS A 148 -25.97 -7.10 -0.29
N ASP A 149 -26.52 -5.89 -0.44
CA ASP A 149 -26.51 -5.14 -1.71
C ASP A 149 -25.12 -4.58 -2.04
N PHE A 150 -24.31 -4.35 -1.00
CA PHE A 150 -22.91 -3.94 -1.09
C PHE A 150 -22.08 -4.76 -0.11
N PHE A 151 -20.85 -5.08 -0.50
CA PHE A 151 -19.89 -5.75 0.37
C PHE A 151 -18.47 -5.34 0.03
N ARG A 152 -17.68 -5.04 1.03
CA ARG A 152 -16.24 -4.77 0.90
C ARG A 152 -15.48 -5.32 2.11
N LEU A 153 -14.44 -6.10 1.85
CA LEU A 153 -13.46 -6.45 2.86
C LEU A 153 -12.48 -5.28 3.02
N GLY A 154 -12.49 -4.63 4.18
CA GLY A 154 -11.67 -3.46 4.47
C GLY A 154 -10.34 -3.77 5.13
N GLY A 155 -10.27 -4.86 5.87
CA GLY A 155 -9.06 -5.32 6.54
C GLY A 155 -9.13 -6.79 6.89
N LEU A 156 -7.97 -7.44 6.90
CA LEU A 156 -7.79 -8.81 7.38
C LEU A 156 -6.41 -8.89 8.02
N ASP A 157 -6.35 -9.30 9.27
CA ASP A 157 -5.12 -9.53 10.01
C ASP A 157 -5.17 -10.90 10.68
N LEU A 158 -4.01 -11.50 10.91
CA LEU A 158 -3.88 -12.83 11.47
C LEU A 158 -2.89 -12.81 12.64
N SER A 159 -3.20 -13.54 13.70
CA SER A 159 -2.21 -13.82 14.74
C SER A 159 -1.02 -14.60 14.17
N LYS A 160 0.13 -14.51 14.83
CA LYS A 160 1.38 -15.13 14.36
C LYS A 160 1.28 -16.65 14.19
N ASP A 161 0.51 -17.31 15.05
CA ASP A 161 0.23 -18.76 14.98
C ASP A 161 -0.83 -19.12 13.93
N GLY A 162 -1.41 -18.11 13.24
CA GLY A 162 -2.44 -18.31 12.22
C GLY A 162 -3.79 -18.79 12.74
N ARG A 163 -4.00 -18.78 14.07
CA ARG A 163 -5.24 -19.23 14.69
C ARG A 163 -6.34 -18.17 14.66
N TRP A 164 -6.02 -16.93 15.01
CA TRP A 164 -6.98 -15.85 15.10
C TRP A 164 -6.98 -14.98 13.86
N MET A 165 -8.17 -14.69 13.33
CA MET A 165 -8.36 -13.77 12.21
C MET A 165 -9.20 -12.58 12.67
N LEU A 166 -8.66 -11.38 12.51
CA LEU A 166 -9.36 -10.11 12.67
C LEU A 166 -9.70 -9.60 11.27
N TYR A 167 -10.98 -9.40 10.98
CA TYR A 167 -11.40 -8.93 9.67
C TYR A 167 -12.50 -7.87 9.78
N GLY A 168 -12.46 -6.89 8.90
CA GLY A 168 -13.41 -5.79 8.85
C GLY A 168 -14.17 -5.77 7.54
N VAL A 169 -15.49 -5.63 7.61
CA VAL A 169 -16.39 -5.56 6.46
C VAL A 169 -17.19 -4.28 6.47
N ASP A 170 -17.41 -3.72 5.28
CA ASP A 170 -18.37 -2.66 5.03
C ASP A 170 -19.48 -3.22 4.15
N VAL A 171 -20.71 -3.15 4.63
CA VAL A 171 -21.92 -3.60 3.94
C VAL A 171 -22.86 -2.44 3.60
N ALA A 172 -22.49 -1.22 3.98
CA ALA A 172 -23.24 0.01 3.72
C ALA A 172 -22.67 0.81 2.54
N GLY A 173 -21.38 0.63 2.24
CA GLY A 173 -20.67 1.38 1.20
C GLY A 173 -20.21 2.77 1.66
N ASP A 174 -20.03 2.95 2.98
CA ASP A 174 -19.64 4.22 3.57
C ASP A 174 -18.21 4.23 4.14
N GLU A 175 -17.45 3.15 3.91
CA GLU A 175 -16.06 2.99 4.36
C GLU A 175 -15.88 2.99 5.88
N ARG A 176 -16.94 2.73 6.63
CA ARG A 176 -16.90 2.39 8.05
C ARG A 176 -17.01 0.87 8.17
N TYR A 177 -16.06 0.28 8.86
CA TYR A 177 -15.94 -1.17 8.90
C TYR A 177 -16.39 -1.72 10.23
N ASP A 178 -17.09 -2.86 10.16
CA ASP A 178 -17.40 -3.69 11.30
C ASP A 178 -16.34 -4.80 11.40
N PHE A 179 -15.48 -4.69 12.40
CA PHE A 179 -14.44 -5.70 12.64
C PHE A 179 -14.92 -6.78 13.60
N ARG A 180 -14.47 -8.01 13.32
CA ARG A 180 -14.81 -9.23 14.04
C ARG A 180 -13.59 -10.10 14.19
N ILE A 181 -13.61 -10.97 15.20
CA ILE A 181 -12.56 -11.95 15.46
C ILE A 181 -13.11 -13.34 15.19
N ARG A 182 -12.39 -14.13 14.38
CA ARG A 182 -12.74 -15.51 14.03
C ARG A 182 -11.65 -16.46 14.49
N ASP A 183 -12.04 -17.56 15.18
CA ASP A 183 -11.15 -18.67 15.53
C ASP A 183 -11.06 -19.64 14.33
N LEU A 184 -9.87 -19.77 13.76
CA LEU A 184 -9.58 -20.62 12.62
C LEU A 184 -9.13 -22.03 13.02
N ALA A 185 -9.08 -22.38 14.31
CA ALA A 185 -8.65 -23.71 14.77
C ALA A 185 -9.45 -24.85 14.14
N GLY A 186 -10.71 -24.60 13.79
CA GLY A 186 -11.55 -25.56 13.07
C GLY A 186 -11.00 -25.98 11.70
N LEU A 187 -10.23 -25.12 11.01
CA LEU A 187 -9.64 -25.43 9.71
C LEU A 187 -8.63 -26.58 9.80
N GLU A 188 -7.95 -26.73 10.93
CA GLU A 188 -6.97 -27.81 11.14
C GLU A 188 -7.64 -29.17 11.38
N THR A 189 -8.83 -29.15 11.94
CA THR A 189 -9.57 -30.38 12.33
C THR A 189 -10.70 -30.74 11.38
N GLY A 190 -11.02 -29.85 10.41
CA GLY A 190 -12.18 -29.96 9.55
C GLY A 190 -13.51 -29.61 10.22
N GLU A 191 -13.45 -28.97 11.38
CA GLU A 191 -14.60 -28.46 12.11
C GLU A 191 -14.97 -27.05 11.63
N PRO A 192 -16.19 -26.58 11.84
CA PRO A 192 -16.58 -25.21 11.53
C PRO A 192 -15.75 -24.19 12.31
N VAL A 193 -15.35 -23.11 11.65
CA VAL A 193 -14.78 -21.94 12.31
C VAL A 193 -15.83 -21.22 13.15
N SER A 194 -15.39 -20.55 14.21
CA SER A 194 -16.30 -19.83 15.14
C SER A 194 -15.89 -18.37 15.27
N GLU A 195 -16.86 -17.50 15.49
CA GLU A 195 -16.59 -16.09 15.78
C GLU A 195 -16.70 -15.81 17.27
N LEU A 196 -15.80 -14.95 17.75
CA LEU A 196 -15.92 -14.38 19.08
C LEU A 196 -17.09 -13.37 19.13
N PRO A 197 -17.64 -13.08 20.33
CA PRO A 197 -18.75 -12.15 20.45
C PRO A 197 -18.39 -10.68 20.22
N GLU A 198 -17.12 -10.33 20.26
CA GLU A 198 -16.62 -8.96 20.11
C GLU A 198 -16.96 -8.38 18.73
N ARG A 199 -17.43 -7.14 18.74
CA ARG A 199 -17.79 -6.37 17.54
C ARG A 199 -17.26 -4.94 17.67
N PHE A 200 -16.39 -4.55 16.76
CA PHE A 200 -15.87 -3.18 16.66
C PHE A 200 -16.60 -2.52 15.49
N THR A 201 -17.59 -1.69 15.80
CA THR A 201 -18.53 -1.18 14.79
C THR A 201 -18.17 0.21 14.34
N GLY A 202 -18.15 0.44 13.01
CA GLY A 202 -17.96 1.75 12.41
C GLY A 202 -16.57 2.32 12.60
N ILE A 203 -15.54 1.47 12.66
CA ILE A 203 -14.15 1.88 12.88
C ILE A 203 -13.35 1.99 11.58
N GLY A 204 -12.20 2.67 11.62
CA GLY A 204 -11.36 2.87 10.43
C GLY A 204 -10.44 1.69 10.12
N SER A 205 -9.80 1.13 11.13
CA SER A 205 -8.88 -0.01 11.00
C SER A 205 -8.61 -0.66 12.35
N ALA A 206 -8.05 -1.87 12.32
CA ALA A 206 -7.60 -2.56 13.52
C ALA A 206 -6.45 -3.52 13.21
N CYS A 207 -5.66 -3.88 14.22
CA CYS A 207 -4.62 -4.89 14.12
C CYS A 207 -4.50 -5.71 15.41
N PHE A 208 -4.04 -6.96 15.28
CA PHE A 208 -3.64 -7.79 16.43
C PHE A 208 -2.23 -7.45 16.92
N THR A 209 -1.99 -7.73 18.22
CA THR A 209 -0.62 -8.10 18.64
C THR A 209 -0.25 -9.47 18.05
N PRO A 210 1.06 -9.77 17.85
CA PRO A 210 1.48 -11.03 17.23
C PRO A 210 0.93 -12.28 17.91
N ASP A 211 0.74 -12.24 19.23
CA ASP A 211 0.17 -13.33 20.03
C ASP A 211 -1.36 -13.45 19.96
N GLY A 212 -2.03 -12.51 19.25
CA GLY A 212 -3.48 -12.49 19.10
C GLY A 212 -4.25 -12.17 20.38
N GLN A 213 -3.59 -11.70 21.46
CA GLN A 213 -4.25 -11.43 22.72
C GLN A 213 -4.84 -10.04 22.83
N TRP A 214 -4.35 -9.10 22.03
CA TRP A 214 -4.80 -7.72 22.03
C TRP A 214 -5.14 -7.26 20.62
N VAL A 215 -6.16 -6.38 20.53
CA VAL A 215 -6.52 -5.65 19.33
C VAL A 215 -6.32 -4.16 19.59
N PHE A 216 -5.67 -3.47 18.68
CA PHE A 216 -5.65 -2.02 18.64
C PHE A 216 -6.49 -1.54 17.47
N TRP A 217 -7.44 -0.64 17.71
CA TRP A 217 -8.37 -0.19 16.70
C TRP A 217 -8.52 1.34 16.66
N VAL A 218 -8.91 1.86 15.51
CA VAL A 218 -8.93 3.29 15.19
C VAL A 218 -10.37 3.80 15.13
N GLU A 219 -10.67 4.77 15.99
CA GLU A 219 -11.94 5.51 16.00
C GLU A 219 -11.95 6.56 14.88
N LEU A 220 -13.10 6.68 14.18
CA LEU A 220 -13.38 7.73 13.20
C LEU A 220 -14.30 8.78 13.81
N ASP A 221 -14.12 10.06 13.43
CA ASP A 221 -15.12 11.09 13.69
C ASP A 221 -16.24 11.09 12.64
N ASP A 222 -17.19 12.01 12.79
CA ASP A 222 -18.33 12.15 11.86
C ASP A 222 -17.91 12.50 10.42
N SER A 223 -16.69 13.00 10.23
CA SER A 223 -16.11 13.36 8.94
C SER A 223 -15.15 12.28 8.39
N TRP A 224 -15.20 11.06 8.93
CA TRP A 224 -14.30 9.94 8.59
C TRP A 224 -12.83 10.19 8.90
N ARG A 225 -12.50 11.16 9.73
CA ARG A 225 -11.13 11.37 10.18
C ARG A 225 -10.76 10.36 11.27
N PRO A 226 -9.72 9.54 11.09
CA PRO A 226 -9.19 8.71 12.16
C PRO A 226 -8.50 9.60 13.20
N LEU A 227 -9.00 9.56 14.45
CA LEU A 227 -8.60 10.53 15.48
C LEU A 227 -8.11 9.88 16.78
N ALA A 228 -8.43 8.62 17.04
CA ALA A 228 -8.03 7.98 18.28
C ALA A 228 -7.71 6.51 18.10
N VAL A 229 -6.85 5.99 18.96
CA VAL A 229 -6.52 4.57 19.05
C VAL A 229 -7.01 4.03 20.38
N TRP A 230 -7.69 2.91 20.30
CA TRP A 230 -8.20 2.16 21.43
C TRP A 230 -7.51 0.80 21.54
N ARG A 231 -7.42 0.29 22.74
CA ARG A 231 -6.86 -1.01 23.07
C ARG A 231 -7.93 -1.93 23.65
N HIS A 232 -8.06 -3.10 23.07
CA HIS A 232 -8.99 -4.15 23.47
C HIS A 232 -8.24 -5.43 23.86
N ARG A 233 -8.63 -6.08 24.94
CA ARG A 233 -8.15 -7.41 25.30
C ARG A 233 -9.09 -8.46 24.75
N VAL A 234 -8.62 -9.36 23.89
CA VAL A 234 -9.42 -10.43 23.28
C VAL A 234 -10.06 -11.29 24.36
N GLY A 235 -11.35 -11.56 24.21
CA GLY A 235 -12.16 -12.31 25.18
C GLY A 235 -12.82 -11.44 26.26
N THR A 236 -12.73 -10.11 26.15
CA THR A 236 -13.42 -9.17 27.05
C THR A 236 -14.52 -8.39 26.32
N ALA A 237 -15.34 -7.66 27.07
CA ALA A 237 -16.38 -6.80 26.47
C ALA A 237 -15.72 -5.53 25.86
N VAL A 238 -16.15 -5.14 24.65
CA VAL A 238 -15.63 -3.96 23.93
C VAL A 238 -15.86 -2.66 24.71
N GLU A 239 -16.89 -2.59 25.54
CA GLU A 239 -17.17 -1.46 26.42
C GLU A 239 -16.09 -1.25 27.51
N SER A 240 -15.22 -2.23 27.72
CA SER A 240 -14.06 -2.12 28.61
C SER A 240 -12.79 -1.59 27.94
N ASP A 241 -12.85 -1.28 26.65
CA ASP A 241 -11.71 -0.81 25.89
C ASP A 241 -11.16 0.51 26.41
N VAL A 242 -9.86 0.70 26.26
CA VAL A 242 -9.15 1.86 26.77
C VAL A 242 -8.66 2.71 25.60
N CYS A 243 -9.03 3.98 25.57
CA CYS A 243 -8.44 4.95 24.64
C CYS A 243 -6.98 5.18 25.05
N VAL A 244 -6.03 4.78 24.20
CA VAL A 244 -4.58 4.87 24.46
C VAL A 244 -3.93 6.06 23.79
N TYR A 245 -4.59 6.64 22.78
CA TYR A 245 -4.13 7.85 22.10
C TYR A 245 -5.31 8.60 21.51
N ARG A 246 -5.30 9.92 21.60
CA ARG A 246 -6.28 10.80 20.92
C ARG A 246 -5.60 12.03 20.34
N GLU A 247 -5.73 12.20 19.04
CA GLU A 247 -5.24 13.37 18.31
C GLU A 247 -6.27 14.50 18.36
N THR A 248 -5.86 15.63 18.88
CA THR A 248 -6.73 16.80 19.03
C THR A 248 -6.63 17.81 17.91
N ASP A 249 -5.55 17.74 17.11
CA ASP A 249 -5.36 18.61 15.95
C ASP A 249 -6.06 18.01 14.74
N GLU A 250 -7.10 18.67 14.25
CA GLU A 250 -7.92 18.20 13.12
C GLU A 250 -7.14 18.04 11.80
N ARG A 251 -5.94 18.61 11.71
CA ARG A 251 -5.07 18.44 10.54
C ARG A 251 -4.43 17.07 10.46
N PHE A 252 -4.38 16.33 11.57
CA PHE A 252 -3.69 15.06 11.69
C PHE A 252 -4.64 13.87 11.64
N TRP A 253 -4.18 12.82 11.01
CA TRP A 253 -4.85 11.54 10.88
C TRP A 253 -4.02 10.48 11.60
N VAL A 254 -4.69 9.53 12.22
CA VAL A 254 -4.07 8.53 13.08
C VAL A 254 -4.18 7.14 12.45
N GLY A 255 -3.13 6.35 12.57
CA GLY A 255 -3.11 4.93 12.22
C GLY A 255 -2.41 4.12 13.30
N VAL A 256 -2.70 2.83 13.38
CA VAL A 256 -2.04 1.90 14.28
C VAL A 256 -1.62 0.63 13.55
N GLY A 257 -0.52 0.03 13.98
CA GLY A 257 -0.03 -1.23 13.43
C GLY A 257 1.08 -1.83 14.29
N ILE A 258 1.59 -2.97 13.86
CA ILE A 258 2.75 -3.62 14.49
C ILE A 258 3.98 -3.29 13.65
N SER A 259 5.12 -3.00 14.30
CA SER A 259 6.40 -2.81 13.61
C SER A 259 6.80 -4.07 12.83
N PHE A 260 7.61 -3.88 11.78
CA PHE A 260 8.00 -4.99 10.90
C PHE A 260 8.76 -6.11 11.65
N ASP A 261 9.52 -5.75 12.68
CA ASP A 261 10.23 -6.69 13.55
C ASP A 261 9.34 -7.34 14.62
N GLU A 262 8.04 -7.00 14.65
CA GLU A 262 7.02 -7.49 15.60
C GLU A 262 7.28 -7.13 17.08
N ARG A 263 8.20 -6.24 17.35
CA ARG A 263 8.59 -5.89 18.74
C ARG A 263 7.81 -4.70 19.30
N ASN A 264 7.23 -3.86 18.43
CA ASN A 264 6.54 -2.64 18.84
C ASN A 264 5.14 -2.52 18.23
N ILE A 265 4.22 -2.00 19.01
CA ILE A 265 2.96 -1.45 18.55
C ILE A 265 3.26 0.01 18.19
N VAL A 266 2.87 0.43 17.01
CA VAL A 266 3.23 1.74 16.45
C VAL A 266 1.97 2.52 16.12
N ILE A 267 1.87 3.75 16.63
CA ILE A 267 0.87 4.72 16.21
C ILE A 267 1.58 5.74 15.32
N GLY A 268 1.13 5.87 14.09
CA GLY A 268 1.53 6.95 13.18
C GLY A 268 0.47 8.03 13.18
N THR A 269 0.89 9.29 13.34
CA THR A 269 -0.01 10.43 13.14
C THR A 269 0.62 11.41 12.17
N GLY A 270 -0.17 11.94 11.23
CA GLY A 270 0.37 12.77 10.16
C GLY A 270 -0.63 13.75 9.57
N SER A 271 -0.11 14.91 9.22
CA SER A 271 -0.75 15.93 8.40
C SER A 271 -0.22 15.87 6.96
N LYS A 272 -0.35 16.94 6.19
CA LYS A 272 0.23 17.05 4.84
C LYS A 272 1.75 17.17 4.83
N THR A 273 2.33 17.77 5.86
CA THR A 273 3.75 18.17 5.90
C THR A 273 4.43 17.83 7.21
N THR A 274 3.71 17.17 8.13
CA THR A 274 4.24 16.87 9.46
C THR A 274 3.80 15.50 9.90
N THR A 275 4.72 14.68 10.39
CA THR A 275 4.41 13.35 10.94
C THR A 275 4.98 13.18 12.35
N GLU A 276 4.42 12.23 13.08
CA GLU A 276 4.92 11.78 14.38
C GLU A 276 4.64 10.28 14.52
N VAL A 277 5.58 9.57 15.10
CA VAL A 277 5.45 8.13 15.39
C VAL A 277 5.55 7.93 16.89
N LEU A 278 4.58 7.22 17.45
CA LEU A 278 4.61 6.77 18.83
C LEU A 278 4.79 5.26 18.87
N MET A 279 5.47 4.76 19.87
CA MET A 279 5.75 3.34 20.03
C MET A 279 5.41 2.84 21.42
N LEU A 280 5.07 1.55 21.50
CA LEU A 280 4.84 0.80 22.72
C LEU A 280 5.37 -0.63 22.51
N PRO A 281 6.24 -1.19 23.37
CA PRO A 281 6.68 -2.56 23.23
C PRO A 281 5.52 -3.56 23.26
N VAL A 282 5.50 -4.51 22.31
CA VAL A 282 4.50 -5.60 22.26
C VAL A 282 4.50 -6.43 23.56
N ALA A 283 5.66 -6.54 24.22
CA ALA A 283 5.78 -7.26 25.49
C ALA A 283 5.01 -6.61 26.65
N THR A 284 4.66 -5.34 26.54
CA THR A 284 3.94 -4.57 27.57
C THR A 284 2.77 -3.80 26.98
N PRO A 285 1.77 -4.49 26.37
CA PRO A 285 0.70 -3.85 25.61
C PRO A 285 -0.21 -2.95 26.46
N GLU A 286 -0.18 -3.08 27.78
CA GLU A 286 -0.92 -2.25 28.73
C GLU A 286 -0.18 -0.96 29.11
N GLY A 287 1.05 -0.76 28.62
CA GLY A 287 1.86 0.41 28.88
C GLY A 287 1.34 1.68 28.19
N GLU A 288 2.13 2.73 28.29
CA GLU A 288 1.87 4.04 27.66
C GLU A 288 2.71 4.20 26.39
N PHE A 289 2.10 4.73 25.34
CA PHE A 289 2.80 5.06 24.11
C PHE A 289 3.76 6.25 24.34
N GLN A 290 4.95 6.15 23.79
CA GLN A 290 5.94 7.21 23.83
C GLN A 290 6.23 7.70 22.41
N ALA A 291 6.36 9.02 22.22
CA ALA A 291 6.80 9.57 20.95
C ALA A 291 8.22 9.08 20.65
N PHE A 292 8.42 8.47 19.49
CA PHE A 292 9.74 8.02 19.05
C PHE A 292 10.65 9.23 18.78
N ILE A 293 10.19 10.15 17.94
CA ILE A 293 10.75 11.48 17.74
C ILE A 293 9.59 12.47 17.88
N PRO A 294 9.67 13.45 18.82
CA PRO A 294 8.59 14.41 19.01
C PRO A 294 8.30 15.23 17.75
N ARG A 295 7.03 15.50 17.52
CA ARG A 295 6.51 16.27 16.38
C ARG A 295 7.24 17.60 16.19
N GLN A 296 7.64 17.88 14.96
CA GLN A 296 8.20 19.14 14.53
C GLN A 296 7.44 19.61 13.29
N ASN A 297 7.00 20.87 13.27
CA ASN A 297 6.24 21.41 12.15
C ASN A 297 7.06 21.34 10.85
N ASP A 298 6.39 20.95 9.76
CA ASP A 298 6.95 20.80 8.42
C ASP A 298 8.07 19.76 8.29
N ILE A 299 8.19 18.87 9.28
CA ILE A 299 9.06 17.71 9.23
C ILE A 299 8.21 16.45 9.06
N GLU A 300 8.49 15.74 7.98
CA GLU A 300 7.97 14.42 7.71
C GLU A 300 9.03 13.39 8.03
N TYR A 301 8.67 12.34 8.76
CA TYR A 301 9.51 11.18 8.96
C TYR A 301 8.69 9.90 9.06
N ASP A 302 9.31 8.78 8.71
CA ASP A 302 8.81 7.42 8.92
C ASP A 302 9.89 6.58 9.60
N VAL A 303 9.48 5.58 10.38
CA VAL A 303 10.39 4.74 11.15
C VAL A 303 10.14 3.27 10.86
N SER A 304 11.20 2.55 10.50
CA SER A 304 11.22 1.10 10.44
C SER A 304 12.09 0.55 11.55
N PHE A 305 11.49 -0.22 12.46
CA PHE A 305 12.22 -0.88 13.53
C PHE A 305 12.82 -2.20 13.04
N ALA A 306 14.03 -2.49 13.45
CA ALA A 306 14.75 -3.71 13.11
C ALA A 306 15.63 -4.20 14.27
N CYS A 307 16.11 -5.42 14.13
CA CYS A 307 17.05 -6.00 15.05
C CYS A 307 18.11 -6.80 14.30
N PHE A 308 19.37 -6.60 14.63
CA PHE A 308 20.46 -7.50 14.26
C PHE A 308 20.62 -8.54 15.36
N GLU A 309 19.91 -9.63 15.22
CA GLU A 309 19.83 -10.69 16.22
C GLU A 309 21.20 -11.35 16.44
N GLY A 310 21.63 -11.41 17.68
CA GLY A 310 22.89 -12.02 18.07
C GLY A 310 24.15 -11.34 17.53
N ALA A 311 24.05 -10.16 16.93
CA ALA A 311 25.18 -9.46 16.29
C ALA A 311 26.04 -8.66 17.28
N GLY A 312 25.53 -8.36 18.47
CA GLY A 312 26.22 -7.60 19.50
C GLY A 312 27.25 -8.42 20.30
N GLU A 313 27.86 -7.77 21.27
CA GLU A 313 28.83 -8.41 22.17
C GLU A 313 28.15 -9.59 22.91
N ASN A 314 28.86 -10.70 22.99
CA ASN A 314 28.40 -11.94 23.63
C ASN A 314 27.10 -12.52 23.02
N GLY A 315 26.82 -12.21 21.76
CA GLY A 315 25.60 -12.68 21.09
C GLY A 315 24.32 -11.91 21.48
N ALA A 316 24.47 -10.70 22.00
CA ALA A 316 23.32 -9.84 22.30
C ALA A 316 22.66 -9.32 21.04
N ASP A 317 21.37 -9.06 21.10
CA ASP A 317 20.61 -8.40 20.06
C ASP A 317 21.00 -6.92 19.95
N VAL A 318 20.96 -6.39 18.73
CA VAL A 318 21.22 -4.99 18.41
C VAL A 318 19.96 -4.38 17.81
N PRO A 319 19.05 -3.81 18.63
CA PRO A 319 17.88 -3.11 18.13
C PRO A 319 18.30 -1.78 17.49
N LEU A 320 17.65 -1.44 16.37
CA LEU A 320 17.89 -0.19 15.65
C LEU A 320 16.60 0.34 15.05
N ALA A 321 16.59 1.63 14.78
CA ALA A 321 15.55 2.27 14.00
C ALA A 321 16.14 2.89 12.74
N VAL A 322 15.48 2.66 11.62
CA VAL A 322 15.79 3.28 10.34
C VAL A 322 14.76 4.38 10.10
N VAL A 323 15.22 5.61 10.05
CA VAL A 323 14.39 6.81 9.97
C VAL A 323 14.55 7.46 8.61
N TYR A 324 13.48 7.50 7.85
CA TYR A 324 13.38 8.22 6.59
C TYR A 324 12.74 9.58 6.84
N HIS A 325 13.43 10.68 6.55
CA HIS A 325 12.96 12.03 6.93
C HIS A 325 13.45 13.14 6.00
N ASN A 326 12.80 14.30 6.09
CA ASN A 326 13.14 15.51 5.32
C ASN A 326 13.76 16.65 6.16
N ALA A 327 14.22 16.37 7.38
CA ALA A 327 14.64 17.41 8.32
C ALA A 327 15.88 18.20 7.86
N ALA A 328 16.87 17.52 7.29
CA ALA A 328 18.09 18.15 6.80
C ALA A 328 18.10 18.26 5.26
N ASN A 329 17.33 17.44 4.58
CA ASN A 329 17.26 17.37 3.13
C ASN A 329 15.80 17.30 2.64
N PRO A 330 15.28 18.31 1.92
CA PRO A 330 13.90 18.29 1.41
C PRO A 330 13.64 17.14 0.41
N ASN A 331 14.67 16.52 -0.16
CA ASN A 331 14.57 15.31 -0.98
C ASN A 331 14.76 14.03 -0.17
N PHE A 332 14.63 14.11 1.14
CA PHE A 332 14.73 13.06 2.13
C PHE A 332 16.12 12.43 2.28
N GLU A 333 16.33 11.88 3.44
CA GLU A 333 17.49 11.08 3.81
C GLU A 333 17.08 9.95 4.75
N ILE A 334 17.96 8.98 4.92
CA ILE A 334 17.77 7.83 5.80
C ILE A 334 18.85 7.81 6.85
N ASP A 335 18.45 7.89 8.11
CA ASP A 335 19.31 7.73 9.28
C ASP A 335 19.09 6.37 9.92
N VAL A 336 20.16 5.81 10.50
CA VAL A 336 20.07 4.62 11.37
C VAL A 336 20.44 5.03 12.80
N ILE A 337 19.49 4.81 13.70
CA ILE A 337 19.63 5.11 15.13
C ILE A 337 19.91 3.82 15.89
N ASP A 338 20.94 3.81 16.72
CA ASP A 338 21.22 2.74 17.69
C ASP A 338 20.27 2.87 18.88
N MET A 339 19.42 1.88 19.06
CA MET A 339 18.45 1.89 20.15
C MET A 339 18.99 1.28 21.45
N ARG A 340 20.28 0.88 21.48
CA ARG A 340 20.91 0.42 22.70
C ARG A 340 21.31 1.63 23.55
N GLY A 341 20.93 1.64 24.79
CA GLY A 341 21.48 2.58 25.80
C GLY A 341 20.58 3.74 26.18
N HIS A 342 19.54 4.06 25.44
CA HIS A 342 18.53 5.01 25.92
C HIS A 342 17.13 4.73 25.34
N GLU A 343 16.12 5.15 26.04
CA GLU A 343 14.71 5.07 25.68
C GLU A 343 14.28 6.32 24.88
N PRO A 344 13.18 6.25 24.12
CA PRO A 344 12.61 7.45 23.49
C PRO A 344 12.35 8.59 24.51
N PRO A 345 12.36 9.85 24.09
CA PRO A 345 12.38 10.31 22.72
C PRO A 345 13.78 10.45 22.12
N TYR A 346 13.92 10.02 20.87
CA TYR A 346 15.09 10.26 20.03
C TYR A 346 15.01 11.62 19.33
N ARG A 347 16.07 11.98 18.57
CA ARG A 347 16.13 13.23 17.81
C ARG A 347 16.52 12.95 16.36
N LEU A 348 15.96 13.73 15.44
CA LEU A 348 16.43 13.74 14.06
C LEU A 348 17.89 14.19 14.00
N GLY A 349 18.69 13.50 13.16
CA GLY A 349 20.14 13.71 13.10
C GLY A 349 20.95 13.05 14.24
N GLU A 350 20.30 12.29 15.11
CA GLU A 350 20.99 11.49 16.14
C GLU A 350 21.62 10.22 15.55
N GLY A 351 21.02 9.75 14.45
CA GLY A 351 21.48 8.57 13.73
C GLY A 351 22.65 8.83 12.80
N VAL A 352 23.13 7.76 12.19
CA VAL A 352 24.12 7.81 11.10
C VAL A 352 23.38 7.83 9.78
N CYS A 353 23.56 8.89 8.99
CA CYS A 353 22.97 8.97 7.65
C CYS A 353 23.60 7.91 6.74
N ILE A 354 22.76 7.08 6.13
CA ILE A 354 23.17 5.99 5.25
C ILE A 354 22.77 6.19 3.78
N ALA A 355 21.81 7.06 3.51
CA ALA A 355 21.38 7.44 2.17
C ALA A 355 20.74 8.83 2.22
N ALA A 356 20.96 9.63 1.18
CA ALA A 356 20.34 10.94 1.05
C ALA A 356 19.92 11.20 -0.39
N GLY A 357 18.77 11.86 -0.57
CA GLY A 357 18.34 12.39 -1.87
C GLY A 357 19.27 13.51 -2.35
N SER A 358 19.15 13.89 -3.61
CA SER A 358 19.92 15.00 -4.17
C SER A 358 19.73 16.27 -3.35
N PRO A 359 20.80 17.00 -3.01
CA PRO A 359 20.66 18.29 -2.37
C PRO A 359 19.81 19.24 -3.23
N TYR A 360 18.98 20.04 -2.57
CA TYR A 360 18.14 21.02 -3.24
C TYR A 360 19.00 21.98 -4.12
N GLY A 361 18.66 22.11 -5.39
CA GLY A 361 19.41 22.94 -6.34
C GLY A 361 20.38 22.18 -7.25
N CYS A 362 20.62 20.87 -7.04
CA CYS A 362 21.36 20.03 -7.98
C CYS A 362 20.59 19.74 -9.27
N GLU A 363 19.28 19.93 -9.28
CA GLU A 363 18.40 19.76 -10.43
C GLU A 363 18.75 20.68 -11.62
N HIS A 364 19.52 21.73 -11.37
CA HIS A 364 19.91 22.73 -12.37
C HIS A 364 21.41 22.76 -12.69
N GLY A 365 22.12 21.67 -12.39
CA GLY A 365 23.50 21.51 -12.87
C GLY A 365 24.51 22.44 -12.16
N GLU A 366 24.30 22.78 -10.91
CA GLU A 366 25.36 23.37 -10.08
C GLU A 366 26.33 22.27 -9.64
N PRO A 367 27.49 22.13 -10.32
CA PRO A 367 28.41 21.01 -10.07
C PRO A 367 29.17 21.10 -8.74
N ASP A 368 28.97 22.15 -7.95
CA ASP A 368 29.85 22.49 -6.85
C ASP A 368 29.27 22.23 -5.44
N LYS A 369 28.07 21.70 -5.32
CA LYS A 369 27.60 21.25 -4.00
C LYS A 369 27.98 19.80 -3.78
N PRO A 370 28.81 19.50 -2.77
CA PRO A 370 29.23 18.13 -2.53
C PRO A 370 27.99 17.28 -2.21
N ILE A 371 27.75 16.27 -3.02
CA ILE A 371 26.93 15.13 -2.65
C ILE A 371 27.49 14.65 -1.32
N THR A 372 26.66 14.47 -0.31
CA THR A 372 27.15 14.06 1.01
C THR A 372 27.91 12.74 0.91
N GLU A 373 28.92 12.55 1.73
CA GLU A 373 29.72 11.31 1.75
C GLU A 373 28.82 10.09 2.02
N ALA A 374 27.78 10.25 2.82
CA ALA A 374 26.76 9.23 3.07
C ALA A 374 26.04 8.79 1.80
N TYR A 375 25.70 9.72 0.93
CA TYR A 375 25.08 9.46 -0.36
C TYR A 375 25.99 8.62 -1.28
N PHE A 376 27.27 8.98 -1.40
CA PHE A 376 28.25 8.19 -2.16
C PHE A 376 28.48 6.80 -1.63
N ASN A 377 28.26 6.60 -0.34
CA ASN A 377 28.48 5.33 0.32
C ASN A 377 27.25 4.42 0.31
N ALA A 378 26.06 4.99 0.12
CA ALA A 378 24.79 4.24 0.16
C ALA A 378 24.53 3.43 -1.12
N VAL A 379 24.95 3.95 -2.28
CA VAL A 379 24.73 3.30 -3.58
C VAL A 379 26.09 3.21 -4.30
N ASN A 380 26.27 2.20 -5.15
CA ASN A 380 27.53 2.03 -5.89
C ASN A 380 27.95 3.36 -6.56
N PRO A 381 29.14 3.89 -6.29
CA PRO A 381 29.62 5.16 -6.85
C PRO A 381 29.52 5.26 -8.37
N ALA A 382 29.62 4.14 -9.09
CA ALA A 382 29.46 4.11 -10.54
C ALA A 382 28.05 4.47 -11.02
N ILE A 383 27.03 4.25 -10.18
CA ILE A 383 25.63 4.56 -10.50
C ILE A 383 25.35 6.04 -10.27
N LEU A 384 26.04 6.65 -9.31
CA LEU A 384 25.86 8.04 -8.90
C LEU A 384 26.57 9.05 -9.78
N GLN A 385 27.58 8.63 -10.53
CA GLN A 385 28.40 9.50 -11.40
C GLN A 385 27.66 10.12 -12.60
N GLY A 386 26.40 10.02 -12.69
CA GLY A 386 25.55 10.63 -13.72
C GLY A 386 24.13 10.89 -13.23
N ALA A 387 23.83 10.53 -12.01
CA ALA A 387 22.48 10.62 -11.47
C ALA A 387 22.12 12.06 -11.09
N HIS A 388 21.57 12.80 -12.03
CA HIS A 388 20.86 14.01 -11.74
C HIS A 388 19.50 13.64 -11.12
N GLY A 389 19.14 14.27 -10.01
CA GLY A 389 17.81 14.09 -9.40
C GLY A 389 17.61 12.73 -8.73
N LEU A 390 18.57 12.24 -7.94
CA LEU A 390 18.34 11.07 -7.10
C LEU A 390 17.32 11.38 -6.02
N GLY A 391 16.24 10.63 -6.01
CA GLY A 391 15.22 10.64 -4.97
C GLY A 391 15.17 9.31 -4.24
N ILE A 392 15.27 9.34 -2.91
CA ILE A 392 15.02 8.15 -2.09
C ILE A 392 13.51 7.90 -2.06
N GLU A 393 13.09 6.68 -2.41
CA GLU A 393 11.68 6.30 -2.37
C GLU A 393 11.32 5.47 -1.13
N GLY A 394 12.28 4.76 -0.55
CA GLY A 394 12.07 3.99 0.67
C GLY A 394 13.17 2.97 0.94
N ILE A 395 13.12 2.42 2.14
CA ILE A 395 13.97 1.33 2.61
C ILE A 395 13.11 0.26 3.25
N ALA A 396 13.48 -1.00 3.07
CA ALA A 396 12.81 -2.12 3.72
C ALA A 396 13.83 -3.09 4.32
N LEU A 397 13.59 -3.46 5.58
CA LEU A 397 14.43 -4.39 6.30
C LEU A 397 13.75 -5.77 6.29
N HIS A 398 14.34 -6.69 5.57
CA HIS A 398 13.89 -8.08 5.48
C HIS A 398 14.64 -8.96 6.47
N ARG A 399 14.24 -10.23 6.58
CA ARG A 399 14.91 -11.18 7.48
C ARG A 399 16.41 -11.29 7.21
N ASN A 400 16.80 -11.38 5.92
CA ASN A 400 18.17 -11.69 5.51
C ASN A 400 18.88 -10.57 4.75
N PHE A 401 18.16 -9.53 4.33
CA PHE A 401 18.69 -8.43 3.55
C PHE A 401 17.96 -7.11 3.83
N VAL A 402 18.54 -6.03 3.38
CA VAL A 402 17.96 -4.68 3.36
C VAL A 402 17.86 -4.26 1.91
N SER A 403 16.72 -3.74 1.48
CA SER A 403 16.52 -3.16 0.15
C SER A 403 16.29 -1.66 0.22
N LEU A 404 16.89 -0.95 -0.73
CA LEU A 404 16.76 0.49 -0.93
C LEU A 404 16.09 0.72 -2.27
N SER A 405 14.96 1.42 -2.27
CA SER A 405 14.28 1.87 -3.50
C SER A 405 14.58 3.33 -3.72
N TYR A 406 15.00 3.68 -4.92
CA TYR A 406 15.36 5.04 -5.28
C TYR A 406 15.08 5.31 -6.76
N ARG A 407 15.10 6.59 -7.12
CA ARG A 407 14.96 7.06 -8.49
C ARG A 407 16.20 7.83 -8.88
N ALA A 408 16.76 7.48 -10.05
CA ALA A 408 17.86 8.21 -10.67
C ALA A 408 17.52 8.47 -12.14
N ASP A 409 17.83 9.66 -12.65
CA ASP A 409 17.48 10.08 -14.01
C ASP A 409 16.01 9.81 -14.39
N GLY A 410 15.10 9.98 -13.41
CA GLY A 410 13.68 9.72 -13.59
C GLY A 410 13.30 8.22 -13.59
N GLN A 411 14.24 7.31 -13.58
CA GLN A 411 14.00 5.86 -13.59
C GLN A 411 14.05 5.28 -12.18
N PRO A 412 13.20 4.28 -11.89
CA PRO A 412 13.21 3.58 -10.61
C PRO A 412 14.32 2.53 -10.58
N HIS A 413 15.00 2.45 -9.46
CA HIS A 413 16.05 1.49 -9.16
C HIS A 413 15.82 0.82 -7.81
N VAL A 414 16.37 -0.36 -7.64
CA VAL A 414 16.41 -1.09 -6.38
C VAL A 414 17.83 -1.54 -6.12
N ALA A 415 18.31 -1.32 -4.92
CA ALA A 415 19.59 -1.85 -4.46
C ALA A 415 19.40 -2.64 -3.17
N TYR A 416 20.32 -3.53 -2.85
CA TYR A 416 20.25 -4.37 -1.67
C TYR A 416 21.61 -4.54 -1.01
N MET A 417 21.59 -4.93 0.26
CA MET A 417 22.74 -5.47 0.98
C MET A 417 22.27 -6.59 1.90
N THR A 418 23.15 -7.52 2.26
CA THR A 418 22.80 -8.56 3.22
C THR A 418 22.64 -7.96 4.62
N LYS A 419 21.71 -8.47 5.42
CA LYS A 419 21.50 -8.02 6.81
C LYS A 419 22.77 -8.21 7.67
N SER A 420 23.55 -9.25 7.42
CA SER A 420 24.83 -9.48 8.09
C SER A 420 25.89 -8.43 7.73
N ALA A 421 25.94 -7.97 6.48
CA ALA A 421 26.83 -6.88 6.08
C ALA A 421 26.38 -5.56 6.71
N ALA A 422 25.07 -5.28 6.73
CA ALA A 422 24.50 -4.11 7.38
C ALA A 422 24.83 -4.09 8.87
N ALA A 423 24.70 -5.22 9.57
CA ALA A 423 25.07 -5.35 10.98
C ALA A 423 26.57 -5.11 11.21
N ALA A 424 27.44 -5.70 10.39
CA ALA A 424 28.89 -5.52 10.51
C ALA A 424 29.32 -4.07 10.26
N ASP A 425 28.71 -3.41 9.28
CA ASP A 425 29.01 -2.01 9.00
C ASP A 425 28.46 -1.07 10.08
N PHE A 426 27.24 -1.32 10.58
CA PHE A 426 26.66 -0.57 11.68
C PHE A 426 27.50 -0.63 12.95
N LEU A 427 27.88 -1.85 13.39
CA LEU A 427 28.69 -2.05 14.59
C LEU A 427 30.12 -1.46 14.48
N ALA A 428 30.64 -1.36 13.28
CA ALA A 428 31.94 -0.76 13.00
C ALA A 428 31.84 0.75 12.72
N GLY A 429 30.68 1.37 12.81
CA GLY A 429 30.47 2.78 12.47
C GLY A 429 30.77 3.10 11.01
N ARG A 430 30.59 2.14 10.12
CA ARG A 430 30.82 2.32 8.69
C ARG A 430 29.51 2.60 7.96
N PRO A 431 29.51 3.39 6.87
CA PRO A 431 28.36 3.58 6.00
C PRO A 431 27.91 2.26 5.38
N TRP A 432 26.60 2.13 5.19
CA TRP A 432 26.02 0.99 4.49
C TRP A 432 26.32 1.06 2.99
N ARG A 433 26.59 -0.09 2.37
CA ARG A 433 26.94 -0.21 0.97
C ARG A 433 25.97 -1.13 0.27
N PHE A 434 25.15 -0.55 -0.58
CA PHE A 434 24.16 -1.26 -1.37
C PHE A 434 24.74 -1.67 -2.73
N THR A 435 24.26 -2.81 -3.24
CA THR A 435 24.51 -3.28 -4.60
C THR A 435 23.23 -3.14 -5.39
N GLU A 436 23.27 -2.49 -6.55
CA GLU A 436 22.10 -2.36 -7.42
C GLU A 436 21.67 -3.72 -7.96
N LEU A 437 20.36 -3.98 -7.95
CA LEU A 437 19.75 -5.09 -8.67
C LEU A 437 19.60 -4.70 -10.13
N LEU A 438 20.49 -5.20 -10.95
CA LEU A 438 20.35 -5.09 -12.40
C LEU A 438 19.43 -6.21 -12.90
N PRO A 439 18.57 -5.93 -13.90
CA PRO A 439 17.86 -7.01 -14.58
C PRO A 439 18.90 -8.00 -15.12
N PRO A 440 18.63 -9.31 -15.11
CA PRO A 440 19.52 -10.26 -15.76
C PRO A 440 19.78 -9.77 -17.18
N ALA A 441 21.05 -9.73 -17.57
CA ALA A 441 21.40 -9.47 -18.97
C ALA A 441 20.61 -10.49 -19.78
N LEU A 442 19.74 -10.04 -20.65
CA LEU A 442 19.07 -10.91 -21.60
C LEU A 442 20.18 -11.45 -22.48
N GLU A 443 20.60 -12.66 -22.20
CA GLU A 443 21.62 -13.32 -23.00
C GLU A 443 21.09 -13.42 -24.43
N ASP A 444 21.78 -12.75 -25.35
CA ASP A 444 21.83 -12.97 -26.80
C ASP A 444 20.55 -12.94 -27.67
N ASP A 445 19.35 -12.83 -27.12
CA ASP A 445 18.13 -12.65 -27.94
C ASP A 445 17.89 -11.17 -28.40
N TRP A 446 18.79 -10.25 -28.06
CA TRP A 446 18.72 -8.87 -28.50
C TRP A 446 19.13 -8.65 -29.95
N ASP A 447 19.75 -9.65 -30.61
CA ASP A 447 20.06 -9.56 -32.05
C ASP A 447 18.81 -9.48 -32.93
N MET A 448 17.67 -9.97 -32.45
CA MET A 448 16.37 -9.79 -33.13
C MET A 448 15.76 -8.40 -32.94
N VAL A 449 16.17 -7.68 -31.88
CA VAL A 449 15.68 -6.31 -31.59
C VAL A 449 16.60 -5.26 -32.20
N ALA A 450 17.85 -5.62 -32.55
CA ALA A 450 18.78 -4.72 -33.20
C ALA A 450 18.31 -4.31 -34.60
N ASP A 451 17.62 -5.20 -35.31
CA ASP A 451 17.08 -4.90 -36.65
C ASP A 451 15.88 -3.92 -36.57
N ASP A 452 15.14 -3.91 -35.45
CA ASP A 452 14.08 -2.93 -35.26
C ASP A 452 14.56 -1.58 -34.71
N ARG A 453 15.79 -1.51 -34.15
CA ARG A 453 16.37 -0.23 -33.70
C ARG A 453 16.66 0.74 -34.82
N GLU A 454 17.05 0.23 -36.01
CA GLU A 454 17.28 1.09 -37.18
C GLU A 454 15.99 1.79 -37.65
N ASN A 455 14.82 1.24 -37.28
CA ASN A 455 13.54 1.80 -37.66
C ASN A 455 12.94 2.76 -36.60
N PHE A 456 13.50 2.79 -35.37
CA PHE A 456 12.94 3.57 -34.26
C PHE A 456 13.83 4.68 -33.71
N THR A 457 15.07 4.76 -34.10
CA THR A 457 16.00 5.82 -33.65
C THR A 457 16.55 6.59 -34.81
N GLY A 458 16.36 7.92 -34.84
CA GLY A 458 17.12 8.81 -35.70
C GLY A 458 18.56 8.91 -35.22
N ASP A 459 19.41 9.54 -36.06
CA ASP A 459 20.86 9.74 -35.86
C ASP A 459 21.30 10.31 -34.50
N HIS A 460 20.34 10.72 -33.65
CA HIS A 460 20.56 11.31 -32.31
C HIS A 460 19.81 10.58 -31.18
N GLY A 461 19.34 9.36 -31.41
CA GLY A 461 18.65 8.59 -30.38
C GLY A 461 17.22 9.05 -30.06
N GLU A 462 16.65 9.94 -30.87
CA GLU A 462 15.26 10.35 -30.74
C GLU A 462 14.31 9.30 -31.34
N ILE A 463 13.23 8.99 -30.62
CA ILE A 463 12.17 8.11 -31.13
C ILE A 463 11.40 8.86 -32.21
N LEU A 464 11.51 8.43 -33.45
CA LEU A 464 10.76 8.98 -34.57
C LEU A 464 9.40 8.24 -34.68
N TRP A 465 8.33 8.97 -34.52
CA TRP A 465 6.98 8.51 -34.82
C TRP A 465 6.65 8.87 -36.27
N THR A 466 6.28 7.90 -37.08
CA THR A 466 5.71 8.18 -38.40
C THR A 466 4.20 8.27 -38.27
N GLU A 467 3.58 9.31 -38.88
CA GLU A 467 2.15 9.60 -38.76
C GLU A 467 1.22 8.50 -39.33
N ASP A 468 1.74 7.54 -40.07
CA ASP A 468 0.93 6.59 -40.84
C ASP A 468 0.78 5.17 -40.24
N GLU A 469 1.57 4.77 -39.23
CA GLU A 469 1.36 3.51 -38.50
C GLU A 469 1.71 3.65 -37.00
N PRO A 470 0.77 3.33 -36.11
CA PRO A 470 1.12 3.20 -34.70
C PRO A 470 2.10 2.03 -34.52
N PRO A 471 3.12 2.15 -33.66
CA PRO A 471 4.08 1.08 -33.44
C PRO A 471 3.34 -0.19 -33.00
N ARG A 472 3.42 -1.23 -33.80
CA ARG A 472 3.02 -2.57 -33.39
C ARG A 472 4.03 -3.03 -32.34
N ILE A 473 3.67 -2.86 -31.07
CA ILE A 473 4.37 -3.53 -29.98
C ILE A 473 4.00 -5.01 -30.08
N THR A 474 4.69 -5.75 -30.93
CA THR A 474 4.70 -7.21 -30.83
C THR A 474 5.48 -7.57 -29.58
N ARG A 475 4.76 -7.62 -28.45
CA ARG A 475 5.28 -8.25 -27.23
C ARG A 475 5.34 -9.74 -27.48
N HIS A 476 6.41 -10.23 -28.04
CA HIS A 476 6.90 -11.55 -27.70
C HIS A 476 7.77 -11.38 -26.44
N LEU A 477 7.13 -11.32 -25.29
CA LEU A 477 7.78 -11.75 -24.07
C LEU A 477 8.01 -13.26 -24.29
N PRO A 478 9.27 -13.74 -24.34
CA PRO A 478 9.49 -15.17 -24.31
C PRO A 478 8.83 -15.64 -23.02
N MET A 479 7.84 -16.52 -23.13
CA MET A 479 7.38 -17.31 -22.00
C MET A 479 8.62 -18.07 -21.56
N VAL A 480 9.18 -17.72 -20.42
CA VAL A 480 10.21 -18.51 -19.76
C VAL A 480 9.56 -19.87 -19.53
N PRO A 481 10.07 -20.95 -20.11
CA PRO A 481 9.52 -22.27 -19.84
C PRO A 481 9.58 -22.48 -18.32
N ALA A 482 8.53 -23.00 -17.74
CA ALA A 482 8.40 -23.25 -16.29
C ALA A 482 9.45 -24.24 -15.72
N THR A 483 10.47 -24.60 -16.50
CA THR A 483 11.54 -25.54 -16.15
C THR A 483 12.91 -24.90 -15.97
N THR A 484 13.05 -23.59 -16.14
CA THR A 484 14.32 -22.95 -15.79
C THR A 484 14.30 -22.68 -14.29
N THR A 485 14.70 -23.67 -13.52
CA THR A 485 15.09 -23.48 -12.13
C THR A 485 16.26 -22.50 -12.11
N CYS A 486 15.94 -21.24 -11.86
CA CYS A 486 16.95 -20.31 -11.40
C CYS A 486 17.57 -20.95 -10.14
N PRO A 487 18.87 -21.13 -10.06
CA PRO A 487 19.46 -21.60 -8.82
C PRO A 487 19.38 -20.44 -7.81
N VAL A 488 18.20 -20.30 -7.21
CA VAL A 488 18.00 -19.41 -6.08
C VAL A 488 18.78 -20.02 -4.94
N ARG A 489 19.92 -19.43 -4.62
CA ARG A 489 20.55 -19.70 -3.33
C ARG A 489 19.52 -19.39 -2.26
N PRO A 490 19.38 -20.21 -1.22
CA PRO A 490 18.46 -19.93 -0.11
C PRO A 490 18.72 -18.50 0.39
N GLY A 491 17.68 -17.66 0.36
CA GLY A 491 17.76 -16.27 0.82
C GLY A 491 17.68 -15.15 -0.22
N ALA A 492 17.57 -15.47 -1.52
CA ALA A 492 17.31 -14.43 -2.51
C ALA A 492 15.81 -14.36 -2.80
N CYS A 493 15.11 -13.43 -2.15
CA CYS A 493 13.76 -13.04 -2.60
C CYS A 493 13.89 -12.37 -3.97
N THR A 494 13.12 -12.85 -4.93
CA THR A 494 12.79 -12.07 -6.12
C THR A 494 12.13 -10.76 -5.65
N PRO A 495 12.42 -9.61 -6.28
CA PRO A 495 11.70 -8.39 -5.97
C PRO A 495 10.22 -8.68 -6.24
N SER A 496 9.46 -8.80 -5.17
CA SER A 496 8.04 -9.09 -5.30
C SER A 496 7.37 -7.92 -6.00
N ALA A 497 6.36 -8.23 -6.76
CA ALA A 497 5.47 -7.28 -7.43
C ALA A 497 4.84 -6.20 -6.50
N SER A 498 5.16 -6.20 -5.21
CA SER A 498 4.72 -5.18 -4.25
C SER A 498 5.23 -3.78 -4.59
N ALA A 499 6.38 -3.66 -5.28
CA ALA A 499 6.85 -2.36 -5.77
C ALA A 499 6.09 -1.85 -7.00
N ALA A 500 5.36 -2.69 -7.73
CA ALA A 500 4.62 -2.30 -8.94
C ALA A 500 3.18 -1.82 -8.66
N THR A 501 2.58 -2.26 -7.57
CA THR A 501 1.17 -1.96 -7.25
C THR A 501 0.88 -0.49 -6.92
N PRO A 502 1.75 0.27 -6.26
CA PRO A 502 1.51 1.71 -6.05
C PRO A 502 1.53 2.53 -7.35
N ARG A 503 2.17 2.04 -8.43
CA ARG A 503 2.34 2.82 -9.66
C ARG A 503 1.13 2.80 -10.59
N MET A 504 0.37 1.73 -10.64
CA MET A 504 -0.85 1.70 -11.45
C MET A 504 -1.91 2.68 -10.92
N ARG A 505 -1.98 2.92 -9.62
CA ARG A 505 -2.90 3.91 -9.04
C ARG A 505 -2.49 5.36 -9.31
N ARG A 506 -1.20 5.66 -9.49
CA ARG A 506 -0.74 7.04 -9.81
C ARG A 506 -0.98 7.46 -11.27
N ARG A 507 -0.99 6.54 -12.22
CA ARG A 507 -1.25 6.88 -13.63
C ARG A 507 -2.69 7.25 -13.92
N ALA A 508 -3.65 6.78 -13.17
CA ALA A 508 -5.06 7.16 -13.34
C ALA A 508 -5.39 8.59 -12.89
N CYS A 509 -4.55 9.23 -12.07
CA CYS A 509 -4.75 10.62 -11.62
C CYS A 509 -4.09 11.69 -12.52
N ALA A 510 -3.28 11.32 -13.52
CA ALA A 510 -2.47 12.27 -14.29
C ALA A 510 -3.14 12.82 -15.55
N THR A 511 -4.38 12.45 -15.87
CA THR A 511 -5.11 12.97 -17.02
C THR A 511 -6.35 13.75 -16.60
N ARG A 512 -6.16 14.92 -15.99
CA ARG A 512 -7.17 15.98 -15.97
C ARG A 512 -6.52 17.32 -16.26
N SER A 513 -7.02 17.93 -17.32
CA SER A 513 -6.73 19.29 -17.78
C SER A 513 -6.87 20.35 -16.67
N PRO A 514 -6.12 21.46 -16.76
CA PRO A 514 -6.11 22.49 -15.74
C PRO A 514 -7.32 23.41 -15.90
N ALA A 515 -8.38 23.18 -15.14
CA ALA A 515 -9.38 24.22 -14.88
C ALA A 515 -10.10 23.86 -13.58
N THR A 516 -9.85 24.65 -12.57
CA THR A 516 -10.43 24.71 -11.23
C THR A 516 -9.64 23.98 -10.14
N PRO A 517 -9.29 24.64 -9.05
CA PRO A 517 -8.65 24.00 -7.92
C PRO A 517 -9.70 23.25 -7.09
N ALA A 518 -10.14 22.10 -7.57
CA ALA A 518 -10.76 21.14 -6.69
C ALA A 518 -9.62 20.51 -5.90
N ARG A 519 -9.62 20.73 -4.61
CA ARG A 519 -8.76 20.05 -3.64
C ARG A 519 -8.87 18.55 -3.88
N ALA A 520 -7.99 18.01 -4.68
CA ALA A 520 -7.71 16.59 -4.63
C ALA A 520 -6.89 16.39 -3.35
N SER A 521 -7.55 15.98 -2.29
CA SER A 521 -6.87 15.35 -1.18
C SER A 521 -6.22 14.09 -1.76
N CYS A 522 -4.98 14.21 -2.16
CA CYS A 522 -4.10 13.06 -2.28
C CYS A 522 -3.76 12.69 -0.83
N THR A 523 -4.72 12.08 -0.14
CA THR A 523 -4.39 11.33 1.05
C THR A 523 -3.43 10.25 0.55
N LYS A 524 -2.17 10.34 0.95
CA LYS A 524 -1.42 9.14 1.22
C LYS A 524 -2.25 8.42 2.29
N SER A 525 -3.24 7.64 1.88
CA SER A 525 -3.73 6.62 2.77
C SER A 525 -2.49 5.81 3.08
N ILE A 526 -2.04 5.86 4.32
CA ILE A 526 -1.29 4.76 4.88
C ILE A 526 -2.14 3.56 4.49
N PRO A 527 -1.67 2.68 3.59
CA PRO A 527 -2.46 1.52 3.26
C PRO A 527 -2.70 0.83 4.60
N PRO A 528 -3.93 0.38 4.89
CA PRO A 528 -4.10 -0.52 6.01
C PRO A 528 -3.05 -1.61 5.81
N PRO A 529 -2.34 -2.01 6.84
CA PRO A 529 -1.33 -3.02 6.72
C PRO A 529 -2.03 -4.34 6.39
N VAL A 530 -2.31 -4.58 5.10
CA VAL A 530 -2.36 -5.94 4.62
C VAL A 530 -0.90 -6.36 4.65
N LYS A 531 -0.45 -6.67 5.84
CA LYS A 531 0.88 -7.23 6.08
C LYS A 531 0.82 -8.68 5.61
N MET A 532 0.89 -8.87 4.31
CA MET A 532 1.51 -10.09 3.87
C MET A 532 3.00 -9.88 4.08
N ARG A 533 3.53 -10.60 5.06
CA ARG A 533 4.96 -10.59 5.39
C ARG A 533 5.65 -11.58 4.47
N CYS A 534 6.67 -11.12 3.79
CA CYS A 534 7.71 -12.02 3.24
C CYS A 534 8.73 -12.36 4.31
#